data_b29a35f9e0a3092046ec6ba2362d24a2
#
_entry.id   b29a35f9e0a3092046ec6ba2362d24a2
#
_cell.length_a   1.000
_cell.length_b   1.000
_cell.length_c   1.000
_cell.angle_alpha   90.00
_cell.angle_beta   90.00
_cell.angle_gamma   90.00
#
_symmetry.space_group_name_H-M   'P 1'
#
loop_
_entity.id
_entity.type
_entity.pdbx_description
1 polymer ?
#
loop_
_entity_poly.entity_id
_entity_poly.type
_entity_poly.pdbx_seq_one_letter_code
_entity_poly.pdbx_strand_id
1 'polypeptide(L)'
;ISSANFADTKPHYELLDGLRGVAAILVLFYHIFEGFSFAEVTNGAGDGIIRTLNHGHIAVDFFFILSGFVISYAYDDRWNKMSTWQFFKRRLIRLHPMLIMGAIIGFLAFAFVGFERWDGSTTPTGWVMTALLLTMFMIPAVPGVPYEVRGNGEMFPLNGPGWSLFFEYIGNI
;
A
#
# COMPACT_ATOMS: atom_id res chain seq x y z
N ILE A 1 -18.22 35.99 19.50
CA ILE A 1 -17.68 34.66 19.11
C ILE A 1 -17.49 34.75 17.59
N SER A 2 -16.28 35.09 17.15
CA SER A 2 -15.92 35.23 15.74
C SER A 2 -15.83 33.84 15.12
N SER A 3 -16.71 33.54 14.17
CA SER A 3 -16.57 32.40 13.27
C SER A 3 -15.33 32.60 12.42
N ALA A 4 -14.26 31.88 12.73
CA ALA A 4 -13.09 31.83 11.86
C ALA A 4 -13.51 31.25 10.51
N ASN A 5 -13.63 32.10 9.50
CA ASN A 5 -13.79 31.70 8.12
C ASN A 5 -12.55 30.89 7.70
N PHE A 6 -12.66 29.58 7.63
CA PHE A 6 -11.68 28.66 7.02
C PHE A 6 -11.77 28.70 5.48
N ALA A 7 -11.93 29.88 4.92
CA ALA A 7 -12.02 30.10 3.48
C ALA A 7 -10.67 30.53 2.86
N ASP A 8 -9.60 29.87 3.26
CA ASP A 8 -8.35 29.94 2.50
C ASP A 8 -8.00 28.53 1.99
N THR A 9 -8.81 28.05 1.04
CA THR A 9 -8.54 26.82 0.32
C THR A 9 -7.37 27.12 -0.63
N LYS A 10 -6.20 26.55 -0.29
CA LYS A 10 -5.03 26.59 -1.20
C LYS A 10 -5.47 26.08 -2.58
N PRO A 11 -4.90 26.60 -3.68
CA PRO A 11 -5.23 26.16 -5.03
C PRO A 11 -5.17 24.63 -5.14
N HIS A 12 -6.21 24.05 -5.72
CA HIS A 12 -6.26 22.64 -6.01
C HIS A 12 -5.50 22.36 -7.31
N TYR A 13 -4.61 21.39 -7.30
CA TYR A 13 -3.82 21.02 -8.47
C TYR A 13 -4.48 19.84 -9.20
N GLU A 14 -5.45 20.10 -10.07
CA GLU A 14 -6.15 19.08 -10.86
C GLU A 14 -5.21 18.17 -11.65
N LEU A 15 -4.11 18.73 -12.18
CA LEU A 15 -3.09 17.97 -12.89
C LEU A 15 -2.45 16.89 -12.01
N LEU A 16 -2.16 17.21 -10.74
CA LEU A 16 -1.57 16.24 -9.81
C LEU A 16 -2.54 15.12 -9.48
N ASP A 17 -3.83 15.40 -9.38
CA ASP A 17 -4.83 14.35 -9.15
C ASP A 17 -5.03 13.48 -10.39
N GLY A 18 -4.97 14.06 -11.60
CA GLY A 18 -4.94 13.29 -12.84
C GLY A 18 -3.73 12.36 -12.92
N LEU A 19 -2.55 12.84 -12.59
CA LEU A 19 -1.33 12.04 -12.56
C LEU A 19 -1.39 10.92 -11.51
N ARG A 20 -2.02 11.16 -10.34
CA ARG A 20 -2.30 10.10 -9.35
C ARG A 20 -3.17 8.99 -9.93
N GLY A 21 -4.22 9.36 -10.66
CA GLY A 21 -5.09 8.40 -11.31
C GLY A 21 -4.34 7.51 -12.30
N VAL A 22 -3.50 8.10 -13.15
CA VAL A 22 -2.67 7.37 -14.10
C VAL A 22 -1.69 6.45 -13.38
N ALA A 23 -0.99 6.94 -12.35
CA ALA A 23 -0.05 6.14 -11.57
C ALA A 23 -0.75 4.98 -10.85
N ALA A 24 -1.95 5.18 -10.31
CA ALA A 24 -2.75 4.11 -9.68
C ALA A 24 -3.13 3.00 -10.68
N ILE A 25 -3.51 3.39 -11.91
CA ILE A 25 -3.81 2.43 -12.98
C ILE A 25 -2.55 1.64 -13.34
N LEU A 26 -1.39 2.28 -13.45
CA LEU A 26 -0.12 1.59 -13.75
C LEU A 26 0.26 0.59 -12.66
N VAL A 27 0.11 0.94 -11.38
CA VAL A 27 0.34 0.01 -10.25
C VAL A 27 -0.64 -1.17 -10.29
N LEU A 28 -1.92 -0.91 -10.60
CA LEU A 28 -2.92 -1.97 -10.73
C LEU A 28 -2.55 -2.96 -11.84
N PHE A 29 -2.22 -2.46 -13.02
CA PHE A 29 -1.79 -3.30 -14.13
C PHE A 29 -0.51 -4.06 -13.80
N TYR A 30 0.47 -3.41 -13.15
CA TYR A 30 1.69 -4.07 -12.71
C TYR A 30 1.38 -5.30 -11.85
N HIS A 31 0.56 -5.19 -10.82
CA HIS A 31 0.21 -6.32 -9.96
C HIS A 31 -0.61 -7.41 -10.66
N ILE A 32 -1.49 -7.04 -11.59
CA ILE A 32 -2.22 -8.01 -12.38
C ILE A 32 -1.25 -8.81 -13.26
N PHE A 33 -0.34 -8.14 -13.97
CA PHE A 33 0.62 -8.81 -14.85
C PHE A 33 1.68 -9.59 -14.09
N GLU A 34 2.12 -9.11 -12.93
CA GLU A 34 3.01 -9.84 -12.03
C GLU A 34 2.35 -11.16 -11.59
N GLY A 35 1.10 -11.13 -11.19
CA GLY A 35 0.35 -12.34 -10.82
C GLY A 35 0.24 -13.33 -11.98
N PHE A 36 0.00 -12.88 -13.21
CA PHE A 36 -0.03 -13.74 -14.39
C PHE A 36 1.36 -14.30 -14.75
N SER A 37 2.41 -13.53 -14.55
CA SER A 37 3.80 -13.99 -14.77
C SER A 37 4.19 -15.09 -13.80
N PHE A 38 3.85 -14.94 -12.51
CA PHE A 38 4.09 -15.98 -11.50
C PHE A 38 3.28 -17.25 -11.74
N ALA A 39 2.07 -17.13 -12.31
CA ALA A 39 1.23 -18.28 -12.65
C ALA A 39 1.70 -19.04 -13.92
N GLU A 40 2.85 -18.67 -14.53
CA GLU A 40 3.36 -19.23 -15.78
C GLU A 40 2.36 -19.27 -16.95
N VAL A 41 1.28 -18.50 -16.84
CA VAL A 41 0.16 -18.51 -17.82
C VAL A 41 0.62 -18.00 -19.19
N THR A 42 1.73 -17.28 -19.25
CA THR A 42 2.15 -16.60 -20.48
C THR A 42 3.08 -17.42 -21.38
N ASN A 43 3.64 -18.55 -20.91
CA ASN A 43 4.58 -19.40 -21.68
C ASN A 43 5.57 -18.60 -22.55
N GLY A 44 6.07 -17.48 -22.05
CA GLY A 44 6.99 -16.58 -22.76
C GLY A 44 6.34 -15.67 -23.82
N ALA A 45 5.08 -15.84 -24.18
CA ALA A 45 4.42 -15.05 -25.24
C ALA A 45 4.14 -13.60 -24.84
N GLY A 46 4.13 -13.30 -23.55
CA GLY A 46 3.90 -11.96 -23.00
C GLY A 46 5.16 -11.21 -22.56
N ASP A 47 6.33 -11.80 -22.65
CA ASP A 47 7.59 -11.28 -22.07
C ASP A 47 7.90 -9.84 -22.51
N GLY A 48 7.63 -9.46 -23.75
CA GLY A 48 7.89 -8.11 -24.23
C GLY A 48 7.01 -7.05 -23.58
N ILE A 49 5.70 -7.31 -23.50
CA ILE A 49 4.73 -6.39 -22.90
C ILE A 49 4.86 -6.39 -21.37
N ILE A 50 5.03 -7.57 -20.77
CA ILE A 50 5.22 -7.72 -19.33
C ILE A 50 6.51 -7.02 -18.88
N ARG A 51 7.61 -7.16 -19.60
CA ARG A 51 8.87 -6.45 -19.31
C ARG A 51 8.72 -4.94 -19.43
N THR A 52 7.94 -4.45 -20.37
CA THR A 52 7.69 -3.01 -20.54
C THR A 52 6.78 -2.47 -19.43
N LEU A 53 5.79 -3.25 -18.98
CA LEU A 53 4.88 -2.88 -17.89
C LEU A 53 5.44 -3.19 -16.50
N ASN A 54 6.52 -3.98 -16.41
CA ASN A 54 7.18 -4.37 -15.16
C ASN A 54 7.94 -3.21 -14.47
N HIS A 55 7.70 -1.96 -14.88
CA HIS A 55 8.23 -0.75 -14.27
C HIS A 55 7.19 -0.07 -13.35
N GLY A 56 6.18 -0.79 -12.90
CA GLY A 56 5.14 -0.26 -11.99
C GLY A 56 5.69 0.25 -10.65
N HIS A 57 6.88 -0.20 -10.23
CA HIS A 57 7.60 0.35 -9.08
C HIS A 57 7.90 1.85 -9.25
N ILE A 58 8.14 2.34 -10.47
CA ILE A 58 8.34 3.77 -10.74
C ILE A 58 7.09 4.59 -10.38
N ALA A 59 5.90 4.03 -10.57
CA ALA A 59 4.66 4.68 -10.16
C ALA A 59 4.54 4.79 -8.64
N VAL A 60 5.11 3.83 -7.88
CA VAL A 60 5.18 3.91 -6.41
C VAL A 60 6.16 5.01 -5.98
N ASP A 61 7.33 5.12 -6.61
CA ASP A 61 8.27 6.22 -6.37
C ASP A 61 7.63 7.59 -6.65
N PHE A 62 6.85 7.68 -7.73
CA PHE A 62 6.07 8.88 -8.03
C PHE A 62 5.06 9.20 -6.90
N PHE A 63 4.38 8.20 -6.33
CA PHE A 63 3.49 8.42 -5.19
C PHE A 63 4.23 8.93 -3.96
N PHE A 64 5.44 8.44 -3.66
CA PHE A 64 6.25 8.95 -2.56
C PHE A 64 6.67 10.40 -2.77
N ILE A 65 7.14 10.77 -3.96
CA ILE A 65 7.50 12.15 -4.30
C ILE A 65 6.27 13.06 -4.17
N LEU A 66 5.15 12.63 -4.73
CA LEU A 66 3.91 13.40 -4.69
C LEU A 66 3.35 13.53 -3.26
N SER A 67 3.48 12.49 -2.45
CA SER A 67 3.10 12.55 -1.03
C SER A 67 3.95 13.58 -0.29
N GLY A 68 5.27 13.58 -0.48
CA GLY A 68 6.16 14.58 0.08
C GLY A 68 5.81 16.02 -0.35
N PHE A 69 5.54 16.23 -1.64
CA PHE A 69 5.13 17.52 -2.17
C PHE A 69 3.81 18.01 -1.54
N VAL A 70 2.79 17.16 -1.52
CA VAL A 70 1.48 17.52 -0.96
C VAL A 70 1.56 17.80 0.52
N ILE A 71 2.38 17.06 1.26
CA ILE A 71 2.61 17.31 2.68
C ILE A 71 3.26 18.67 2.87
N SER A 72 4.37 18.93 2.19
CA SER A 72 5.05 20.22 2.28
C SER A 72 4.10 21.36 1.95
N TYR A 73 3.41 21.28 0.82
CA TYR A 73 2.47 22.31 0.38
C TYR A 73 1.28 22.52 1.34
N ALA A 74 0.71 21.44 1.88
CA ALA A 74 -0.46 21.52 2.74
C ALA A 74 -0.14 22.03 4.16
N TYR A 75 1.09 21.81 4.63
CA TYR A 75 1.46 22.04 6.02
C TYR A 75 2.50 23.15 6.21
N ASP A 76 3.10 23.68 5.15
CA ASP A 76 4.14 24.70 5.22
C ASP A 76 3.75 25.89 6.12
N ASP A 77 2.54 26.44 5.96
CA ASP A 77 2.03 27.55 6.78
C ASP A 77 1.51 27.12 8.17
N ARG A 78 1.49 25.83 8.44
CA ARG A 78 0.85 25.24 9.65
C ARG A 78 1.81 24.59 10.62
N TRP A 79 3.08 24.42 10.24
CA TRP A 79 4.10 23.79 11.09
C TRP A 79 4.22 24.46 12.45
N ASN A 80 4.10 25.79 12.51
CA ASN A 80 4.16 26.55 13.77
C ASN A 80 2.89 26.44 14.63
N LYS A 81 1.80 25.85 14.10
CA LYS A 81 0.49 25.78 14.76
C LYS A 81 0.03 24.36 15.03
N MET A 82 0.76 23.36 14.58
CA MET A 82 0.37 21.96 14.68
C MET A 82 1.51 21.12 15.23
N SER A 83 1.22 20.28 16.21
CA SER A 83 2.20 19.33 16.71
C SER A 83 2.42 18.17 15.73
N THR A 84 3.61 17.57 15.75
CA THR A 84 3.95 16.36 14.96
C THR A 84 2.94 15.23 15.20
N TRP A 85 2.46 15.08 16.45
CA TRP A 85 1.44 14.08 16.77
C TRP A 85 0.11 14.35 16.07
N GLN A 86 -0.35 15.59 16.00
CA GLN A 86 -1.59 15.95 15.29
C GLN A 86 -1.48 15.70 13.79
N PHE A 87 -0.32 15.97 13.22
CA PHE A 87 -0.02 15.64 11.82
C PHE A 87 -0.10 14.13 11.57
N PHE A 88 0.64 13.35 12.37
CA PHE A 88 0.68 11.89 12.26
C PHE A 88 -0.70 11.26 12.45
N LYS A 89 -1.46 11.71 13.45
CA LYS A 89 -2.83 11.24 13.69
C LYS A 89 -3.76 11.45 12.49
N ARG A 90 -3.69 12.60 11.82
CA ARG A 90 -4.50 12.87 10.63
C ARG A 90 -4.16 11.93 9.47
N ARG A 91 -2.88 11.64 9.28
CA ARG A 91 -2.45 10.69 8.26
C ARG A 91 -2.86 9.26 8.59
N LEU A 92 -2.71 8.86 9.84
CA LEU A 92 -3.17 7.56 10.32
C LEU A 92 -4.67 7.36 10.04
N ILE A 93 -5.52 8.31 10.42
CA ILE A 93 -6.96 8.25 10.18
C ILE A 93 -7.28 8.15 8.67
N ARG A 94 -6.46 8.75 7.82
CA ARG A 94 -6.68 8.75 6.36
C ARG A 94 -6.22 7.46 5.69
N LEU A 95 -5.07 6.91 6.07
CA LEU A 95 -4.42 5.80 5.36
C LEU A 95 -4.74 4.43 5.99
N HIS A 96 -4.89 4.37 7.30
CA HIS A 96 -5.05 3.12 8.03
C HIS A 96 -6.32 2.33 7.67
N PRO A 97 -7.49 2.96 7.42
CA PRO A 97 -8.68 2.22 6.98
C PRO A 97 -8.46 1.45 5.67
N MET A 98 -7.68 2.01 4.74
CA MET A 98 -7.36 1.34 3.47
C MET A 98 -6.44 0.13 3.69
N LEU A 99 -5.47 0.23 4.61
CA LEU A 99 -4.63 -0.89 5.00
C LEU A 99 -5.45 -2.05 5.57
N ILE A 100 -6.34 -1.75 6.53
CA ILE A 100 -7.22 -2.75 7.15
C ILE A 100 -8.11 -3.41 6.10
N MET A 101 -8.72 -2.61 5.23
CA MET A 101 -9.60 -3.11 4.18
C MET A 101 -8.85 -4.04 3.21
N GLY A 102 -7.64 -3.63 2.78
CA GLY A 102 -6.77 -4.46 1.95
C GLY A 102 -6.38 -5.77 2.64
N ALA A 103 -6.04 -5.74 3.93
CA ALA A 103 -5.71 -6.94 4.71
C ALA A 103 -6.91 -7.90 4.84
N ILE A 104 -8.12 -7.38 5.04
CA ILE A 104 -9.34 -8.21 5.11
C ILE A 104 -9.62 -8.85 3.75
N ILE A 105 -9.53 -8.09 2.66
CA ILE A 105 -9.73 -8.62 1.30
C ILE A 105 -8.69 -9.71 1.00
N GLY A 106 -7.42 -9.46 1.33
CA GLY A 106 -6.35 -10.44 1.14
C GLY A 106 -6.54 -11.70 2.01
N PHE A 107 -7.02 -11.53 3.24
CA PHE A 107 -7.39 -12.67 4.10
C PHE A 107 -8.52 -13.50 3.47
N LEU A 108 -9.60 -12.86 3.00
CA LEU A 108 -10.72 -13.56 2.38
C LEU A 108 -10.29 -14.27 1.09
N ALA A 109 -9.46 -13.63 0.26
CA ALA A 109 -8.91 -14.24 -0.93
C ALA A 109 -8.04 -15.46 -0.59
N PHE A 110 -7.21 -15.37 0.45
CA PHE A 110 -6.37 -16.48 0.90
C PHE A 110 -7.18 -17.60 1.53
N ALA A 111 -8.27 -17.29 2.25
CA ALA A 111 -9.21 -18.28 2.76
C ALA A 111 -9.95 -19.01 1.63
N PHE A 112 -10.28 -18.29 0.55
CA PHE A 112 -10.95 -18.89 -0.61
C PHE A 112 -10.12 -19.98 -1.31
N VAL A 113 -8.79 -19.86 -1.30
CA VAL A 113 -7.86 -20.89 -1.80
C VAL A 113 -7.40 -21.88 -0.71
N GLY A 114 -8.12 -21.97 0.43
CA GLY A 114 -7.84 -22.94 1.48
C GLY A 114 -6.55 -22.69 2.25
N PHE A 115 -6.05 -21.47 2.31
CA PHE A 115 -4.76 -21.08 2.92
C PHE A 115 -3.55 -21.80 2.31
N GLU A 116 -3.63 -22.08 1.02
CA GLU A 116 -2.54 -22.70 0.26
C GLU A 116 -1.43 -21.69 -0.02
N ARG A 117 -0.19 -22.09 0.30
CA ARG A 117 1.04 -21.33 0.05
C ARG A 117 1.50 -21.52 -1.39
N TRP A 118 2.47 -20.71 -1.81
CA TRP A 118 3.09 -20.83 -3.15
C TRP A 118 3.79 -22.18 -3.37
N ASP A 119 4.22 -22.85 -2.32
CA ASP A 119 4.84 -24.19 -2.38
C ASP A 119 3.84 -25.35 -2.34
N GLY A 120 2.53 -25.06 -2.39
CA GLY A 120 1.46 -26.05 -2.31
C GLY A 120 1.15 -26.55 -0.91
N SER A 121 1.89 -26.13 0.12
CA SER A 121 1.57 -26.45 1.51
C SER A 121 0.44 -25.57 2.05
N THR A 122 -0.23 -26.02 3.11
CA THR A 122 -1.28 -25.22 3.75
C THR A 122 -0.80 -24.59 5.04
N THR A 123 -1.21 -23.35 5.27
CA THR A 123 -0.89 -22.63 6.51
C THR A 123 -1.97 -22.86 7.57
N PRO A 124 -1.58 -23.21 8.82
CA PRO A 124 -2.53 -23.29 9.92
C PRO A 124 -3.29 -21.97 10.15
N THR A 125 -4.60 -22.05 10.30
CA THR A 125 -5.49 -20.89 10.47
C THR A 125 -5.03 -19.93 11.58
N GLY A 126 -4.44 -20.45 12.67
CA GLY A 126 -3.90 -19.62 13.75
C GLY A 126 -2.82 -18.64 13.28
N TRP A 127 -1.92 -19.06 12.40
CA TRP A 127 -0.89 -18.17 11.84
C TRP A 127 -1.46 -17.17 10.85
N VAL A 128 -2.50 -17.56 10.10
CA VAL A 128 -3.20 -16.62 9.19
C VAL A 128 -3.91 -15.51 9.98
N MET A 129 -4.57 -15.87 11.09
CA MET A 129 -5.16 -14.87 11.99
C MET A 129 -4.11 -13.97 12.64
N THR A 130 -2.96 -14.53 13.02
CA THR A 130 -1.82 -13.75 13.53
C THR A 130 -1.31 -12.78 12.47
N ALA A 131 -1.11 -13.25 11.24
CA ALA A 131 -0.69 -12.39 10.12
C ALA A 131 -1.69 -11.25 9.86
N LEU A 132 -3.00 -11.55 9.93
CA LEU A 132 -4.05 -10.54 9.76
C LEU A 132 -3.95 -9.45 10.85
N LEU A 133 -3.85 -9.85 12.11
CA LEU A 133 -3.72 -8.90 13.22
C LEU A 133 -2.45 -8.06 13.09
N LEU A 134 -1.30 -8.68 12.81
CA LEU A 134 -0.02 -7.96 12.66
C LEU A 134 -0.06 -7.00 11.47
N THR A 135 -0.67 -7.40 10.34
CA THR A 135 -0.88 -6.51 9.20
C THR A 135 -1.75 -5.30 9.58
N MET A 136 -2.81 -5.51 10.34
CA MET A 136 -3.67 -4.41 10.82
C MET A 136 -2.93 -3.42 11.72
N PHE A 137 -1.90 -3.85 12.44
CA PHE A 137 -1.04 -2.97 13.26
C PHE A 137 0.23 -2.52 12.53
N MET A 138 0.36 -2.79 11.23
CA MET A 138 1.54 -2.48 10.42
C MET A 138 2.83 -3.10 10.95
N ILE A 139 2.73 -4.28 11.56
CA ILE A 139 3.90 -5.04 11.99
C ILE A 139 4.31 -5.96 10.84
N PRO A 140 5.50 -5.73 10.23
CA PRO A 140 5.91 -6.50 9.07
C PRO A 140 6.27 -7.94 9.44
N ALA A 141 5.99 -8.87 8.55
CA ALA A 141 6.57 -10.19 8.57
C ALA A 141 8.01 -10.14 8.07
N VAL A 142 8.86 -10.98 8.65
CA VAL A 142 10.22 -11.20 8.16
C VAL A 142 10.33 -12.64 7.63
N PRO A 143 11.19 -12.90 6.64
CA PRO A 143 11.35 -14.27 6.12
C PRO A 143 11.67 -15.27 7.22
N GLY A 144 11.01 -16.43 7.18
CA GLY A 144 11.22 -17.52 8.15
C GLY A 144 10.37 -17.49 9.40
N VAL A 145 9.53 -16.46 9.62
CA VAL A 145 8.58 -16.48 10.74
C VAL A 145 7.29 -17.23 10.37
N PRO A 146 6.61 -17.89 11.34
CA PRO A 146 5.41 -18.67 11.05
C PRO A 146 4.23 -17.86 10.48
N TYR A 147 4.17 -16.56 10.76
CA TYR A 147 3.13 -15.66 10.25
C TYR A 147 3.47 -15.02 8.89
N GLU A 148 4.60 -15.38 8.29
CA GLU A 148 4.86 -15.21 6.85
C GLU A 148 4.12 -16.32 6.10
N VAL A 149 2.80 -16.14 5.96
CA VAL A 149 1.85 -17.22 5.67
C VAL A 149 1.77 -17.63 4.20
N ARG A 150 2.31 -16.83 3.27
CA ARG A 150 2.28 -17.15 1.84
C ARG A 150 3.53 -17.83 1.31
N GLY A 151 4.67 -17.72 2.00
CA GLY A 151 5.94 -18.32 1.59
C GLY A 151 6.65 -17.60 0.46
N ASN A 152 6.32 -16.35 0.20
CA ASN A 152 6.91 -15.52 -0.86
C ASN A 152 7.77 -14.35 -0.33
N GLY A 153 7.95 -14.26 0.98
CA GLY A 153 8.79 -13.24 1.61
C GLY A 153 8.18 -11.84 1.66
N GLU A 154 6.88 -11.69 1.45
CA GLU A 154 6.20 -10.41 1.54
C GLU A 154 6.18 -9.86 2.97
N MET A 155 6.48 -8.56 3.14
CA MET A 155 6.39 -7.87 4.44
C MET A 155 4.98 -7.92 5.03
N PHE A 156 3.97 -7.89 4.20
CA PHE A 156 2.55 -7.97 4.58
C PHE A 156 1.86 -9.05 3.77
N PRO A 157 1.93 -10.31 4.19
CA PRO A 157 1.51 -11.47 3.39
C PRO A 157 0.03 -11.46 2.97
N LEU A 158 -0.83 -10.74 3.71
CA LEU A 158 -2.25 -10.57 3.40
C LEU A 158 -2.56 -9.23 2.69
N ASN A 159 -1.55 -8.38 2.50
CA ASN A 159 -1.69 -7.12 1.79
C ASN A 159 -0.33 -6.73 1.18
N GLY A 160 0.09 -7.44 0.13
CA GLY A 160 1.38 -7.24 -0.52
C GLY A 160 1.71 -5.76 -0.73
N PRO A 161 0.85 -4.93 -1.35
CA PRO A 161 1.08 -3.50 -1.52
C PRO A 161 1.23 -2.69 -0.23
N GLY A 162 0.90 -3.25 0.94
CA GLY A 162 0.99 -2.58 2.24
C GLY A 162 2.38 -2.09 2.63
N TRP A 163 3.45 -2.63 2.02
CA TRP A 163 4.82 -2.18 2.24
C TRP A 163 5.02 -0.70 1.88
N SER A 164 4.37 -0.22 0.83
CA SER A 164 4.47 1.18 0.41
C SER A 164 3.85 2.13 1.44
N LEU A 165 2.70 1.77 2.01
CA LEU A 165 2.07 2.51 3.10
C LEU A 165 2.94 2.51 4.36
N PHE A 166 3.60 1.40 4.68
CA PHE A 166 4.52 1.31 5.81
C PHE A 166 5.69 2.29 5.66
N PHE A 167 6.33 2.33 4.51
CA PHE A 167 7.40 3.30 4.25
C PHE A 167 6.89 4.74 4.16
N GLU A 168 5.66 4.96 3.71
CA GLU A 168 5.04 6.28 3.77
C GLU A 168 4.87 6.76 5.21
N TYR A 169 4.50 5.88 6.15
CA TYR A 169 4.44 6.25 7.57
C TYR A 169 5.82 6.57 8.14
N ILE A 170 6.84 5.77 7.84
CA ILE A 170 8.22 6.02 8.31
C ILE A 170 8.75 7.34 7.74
N GLY A 171 8.56 7.59 6.45
CA GLY A 171 9.02 8.81 5.80
C GLY A 171 8.32 10.09 6.27
N ASN A 172 7.27 9.98 7.08
CA ASN A 172 6.52 11.10 7.64
C ASN A 172 6.88 11.39 9.13
N ILE A 173 7.82 10.65 9.72
CA ILE A 173 8.34 10.86 11.08
C ILE A 173 9.53 11.81 11.04
#